data_cc5aa0d747da79039c1238039ebc86ec
#
_entry.id   cc5aa0d747da79039c1238039ebc86ec
#
_cell.length_a   1.000
_cell.length_b   1.000
_cell.length_c   1.000
_cell.angle_alpha   90.00
_cell.angle_beta   90.00
_cell.angle_gamma   90.00
#
_symmetry.space_group_name_H-M   'P 1'
#
loop_
_entity.id
_entity.type
_entity.pdbx_description
1 polymer ?
#
loop_
_entity_poly.entity_id
_entity_poly.type
_entity_poly.pdbx_seq_one_letter_code
_entity_poly.pdbx_strand_id
1 'polypeptide(L)'
;GRGFSAPAGVDEAGRGPLAGPVVAAAVILPPGYFHPGIRDSKKLSHRQRERLYPVITADAVAFGIALATPGEVDALNILRASLLAMRRAVEALLLPADFLFIDGNRRIPCDVPQETVVGGDGRCVSIAAASILAKVSRDRMMVEYDRIYPGYGLSGHKGYPTREHLEAIRRLGPSPIHRRTFRGVVV
;
A
#
# COMPACT_ATOMS: atom_id res chain seq x y z
N GLY A 1 -25.75 5.54 -9.46
CA GLY A 1 -24.95 4.51 -8.82
C GLY A 1 -25.40 3.11 -9.23
N ARG A 2 -24.49 2.14 -9.26
CA ARG A 2 -24.75 0.74 -9.67
C ARG A 2 -25.47 -0.09 -8.59
N GLY A 3 -26.13 0.54 -7.56
CA GLY A 3 -26.91 -0.15 -6.54
C GLY A 3 -26.10 -0.83 -5.41
N PHE A 4 -24.79 -0.60 -5.33
CA PHE A 4 -23.97 -1.11 -4.22
C PHE A 4 -24.13 -0.23 -2.98
N SER A 5 -24.18 -0.85 -1.79
CA SER A 5 -24.37 -0.19 -0.50
C SER A 5 -23.06 0.06 0.24
N ALA A 6 -22.04 -0.77 0.02
CA ALA A 6 -20.74 -0.70 0.69
C ALA A 6 -19.56 -0.95 -0.27
N PRO A 7 -19.41 -0.17 -1.35
CA PRO A 7 -18.28 -0.35 -2.27
C PRO A 7 -16.97 0.11 -1.63
N ALA A 8 -15.93 -0.74 -1.71
CA ALA A 8 -14.59 -0.40 -1.23
C ALA A 8 -13.64 -0.05 -2.38
N GLY A 9 -12.80 0.96 -2.18
CA GLY A 9 -11.60 1.20 -2.99
C GLY A 9 -10.40 0.48 -2.39
N VAL A 10 -9.55 -0.12 -3.23
CA VAL A 10 -8.39 -0.91 -2.79
C VAL A 10 -7.16 -0.48 -3.58
N ASP A 11 -6.05 -0.25 -2.87
CA ASP A 11 -4.75 0.07 -3.46
C ASP A 11 -3.60 -0.44 -2.59
N GLU A 12 -2.38 -0.52 -3.15
CA GLU A 12 -1.16 -0.95 -2.47
C GLU A 12 -0.02 0.06 -2.60
N ALA A 13 0.93 -0.04 -1.67
CA ALA A 13 2.19 0.68 -1.68
C ALA A 13 3.37 -0.26 -1.43
N GLY A 14 4.50 0.01 -2.09
CA GLY A 14 5.74 -0.70 -1.80
C GLY A 14 6.09 -1.84 -2.74
N ARG A 15 5.66 -1.82 -4.00
CA ARG A 15 6.04 -2.85 -5.00
C ARG A 15 7.49 -2.74 -5.46
N GLY A 16 7.96 -1.53 -5.72
CA GLY A 16 9.31 -1.27 -6.28
C GLY A 16 10.50 -1.32 -5.31
N PRO A 17 10.34 -1.09 -4.00
CA PRO A 17 11.45 -1.11 -3.04
C PRO A 17 12.13 -2.46 -2.92
N LEU A 18 13.45 -2.43 -2.61
CA LEU A 18 14.30 -3.58 -2.33
C LEU A 18 14.09 -4.15 -0.93
N ALA A 19 13.49 -3.36 -0.02
CA ALA A 19 13.28 -3.73 1.37
C ALA A 19 11.90 -3.34 1.89
N GLY A 20 11.43 -4.04 2.90
CA GLY A 20 10.16 -3.82 3.56
C GLY A 20 8.96 -4.50 2.87
N PRO A 21 7.78 -4.47 3.52
CA PRO A 21 6.58 -5.13 3.05
C PRO A 21 5.94 -4.41 1.85
N VAL A 22 5.06 -5.11 1.17
CA VAL A 22 3.97 -4.48 0.42
C VAL A 22 2.81 -4.25 1.38
N VAL A 23 2.31 -3.03 1.47
CA VAL A 23 1.17 -2.68 2.31
C VAL A 23 0.00 -2.32 1.41
N ALA A 24 -1.17 -2.85 1.70
CA ALA A 24 -2.41 -2.52 1.01
C ALA A 24 -3.45 -1.96 1.98
N ALA A 25 -4.38 -1.19 1.45
CA ALA A 25 -5.55 -0.73 2.18
C ALA A 25 -6.82 -0.92 1.36
N ALA A 26 -7.93 -1.12 2.06
CA ALA A 26 -9.28 -1.10 1.53
C ALA A 26 -10.09 -0.05 2.31
N VAL A 27 -10.87 0.78 1.62
CA VAL A 27 -11.62 1.88 2.24
C VAL A 27 -13.04 1.93 1.68
N ILE A 28 -14.04 1.92 2.58
CA ILE A 28 -15.45 2.21 2.29
C ILE A 28 -15.73 3.63 2.78
N LEU A 29 -16.13 4.52 1.87
CA LEU A 29 -16.51 5.89 2.19
C LEU A 29 -18.03 6.07 2.19
N PRO A 30 -18.58 7.05 2.91
CA PRO A 30 -20.00 7.38 2.85
C PRO A 30 -20.46 7.70 1.41
N PRO A 31 -21.72 7.41 1.05
CA PRO A 31 -22.28 7.79 -0.24
C PRO A 31 -22.13 9.30 -0.49
N GLY A 32 -21.65 9.67 -1.68
CA GLY A 32 -21.45 11.08 -2.04
C GLY A 32 -20.26 11.76 -1.37
N TYR A 33 -19.41 11.01 -0.67
CA TYR A 33 -18.23 11.58 -0.02
C TYR A 33 -17.32 12.32 -1.01
N PHE A 34 -16.95 13.52 -0.62
CA PHE A 34 -16.01 14.36 -1.35
C PHE A 34 -15.05 15.06 -0.40
N HIS A 35 -13.76 15.01 -0.70
CA HIS A 35 -12.75 15.79 -0.02
C HIS A 35 -11.71 16.30 -1.03
N PRO A 36 -11.49 17.63 -1.15
CA PRO A 36 -10.67 18.20 -2.24
C PRO A 36 -9.20 17.80 -2.19
N GLY A 37 -8.71 17.37 -1.03
CA GLY A 37 -7.34 16.92 -0.84
C GLY A 37 -7.13 15.43 -1.13
N ILE A 38 -8.19 14.60 -1.13
CA ILE A 38 -8.08 13.16 -1.38
C ILE A 38 -8.07 12.92 -2.88
N ARG A 39 -6.90 12.72 -3.41
CA ARG A 39 -6.61 12.50 -4.83
C ARG A 39 -5.33 11.69 -4.97
N ASP A 40 -4.90 11.41 -6.19
CA ASP A 40 -3.65 10.71 -6.53
C ASP A 40 -2.54 10.95 -5.49
N SER A 41 -2.24 9.92 -4.70
CA SER A 41 -1.29 10.00 -3.58
C SER A 41 0.13 10.36 -4.02
N LYS A 42 0.46 10.07 -5.28
CA LYS A 42 1.77 10.35 -5.88
C LYS A 42 1.99 11.86 -6.10
N LYS A 43 0.89 12.61 -6.27
CA LYS A 43 0.90 14.07 -6.42
C LYS A 43 0.91 14.82 -5.08
N LEU A 44 0.74 14.10 -3.98
CA LEU A 44 0.75 14.66 -2.63
C LEU A 44 2.16 14.59 -2.03
N SER A 45 2.56 15.64 -1.32
CA SER A 45 3.75 15.59 -0.47
C SER A 45 3.55 14.64 0.71
N HIS A 46 4.64 14.18 1.33
CA HIS A 46 4.57 13.36 2.56
C HIS A 46 3.71 14.04 3.64
N ARG A 47 3.93 15.34 3.89
CA ARG A 47 3.17 16.12 4.89
C ARG A 47 1.66 16.18 4.59
N GLN A 48 1.29 16.27 3.31
CA GLN A 48 -0.14 16.27 2.93
C GLN A 48 -0.77 14.90 3.19
N ARG A 49 -0.08 13.80 2.82
CA ARG A 49 -0.57 12.44 3.11
C ARG A 49 -0.73 12.20 4.61
N GLU A 50 0.25 12.60 5.42
CA GLU A 50 0.19 12.46 6.88
C GLU A 50 -0.98 13.25 7.50
N ARG A 51 -1.34 14.40 6.95
CA ARG A 51 -2.53 15.17 7.39
C ARG A 51 -3.84 14.52 6.97
N LEU A 52 -3.88 13.88 5.81
CA LEU A 52 -5.08 13.24 5.28
C LEU A 52 -5.35 11.88 5.93
N TYR A 53 -4.34 11.19 6.43
CA TYR A 53 -4.50 9.88 7.07
C TYR A 53 -5.56 9.90 8.19
N PRO A 54 -5.48 10.76 9.23
CA PRO A 54 -6.49 10.82 10.28
C PRO A 54 -7.87 11.27 9.75
N VAL A 55 -7.94 12.11 8.74
CA VAL A 55 -9.20 12.51 8.11
C VAL A 55 -9.87 11.30 7.48
N ILE A 56 -9.14 10.54 6.67
CA ILE A 56 -9.68 9.34 6.01
C ILE A 56 -10.14 8.31 7.03
N THR A 57 -9.35 8.04 8.08
CA THR A 57 -9.71 7.04 9.10
C THR A 57 -10.89 7.47 9.96
N ALA A 58 -11.13 8.77 10.13
CA ALA A 58 -12.29 9.30 10.84
C ALA A 58 -13.56 9.31 9.99
N ASP A 59 -13.44 9.62 8.70
CA ASP A 59 -14.57 9.78 7.79
C ASP A 59 -15.02 8.46 7.14
N ALA A 60 -14.14 7.45 7.07
CA ALA A 60 -14.46 6.17 6.46
C ALA A 60 -15.53 5.41 7.26
N VAL A 61 -16.50 4.82 6.56
CA VAL A 61 -17.47 3.88 7.15
C VAL A 61 -16.74 2.63 7.66
N ALA A 62 -15.75 2.16 6.89
CA ALA A 62 -14.83 1.11 7.30
C ALA A 62 -13.51 1.24 6.52
N PHE A 63 -12.42 0.82 7.13
CA PHE A 63 -11.16 0.62 6.44
C PHE A 63 -10.42 -0.59 6.99
N GLY A 64 -9.60 -1.21 6.14
CA GLY A 64 -8.70 -2.30 6.49
C GLY A 64 -7.32 -2.04 5.93
N ILE A 65 -6.27 -2.33 6.70
CA ILE A 65 -4.87 -2.20 6.27
C ILE A 65 -4.18 -3.53 6.56
N ALA A 66 -3.49 -4.06 5.57
CA ALA A 66 -2.76 -5.30 5.70
C ALA A 66 -1.48 -5.28 4.86
N LEU A 67 -0.65 -6.30 5.04
CA LEU A 67 0.62 -6.39 4.35
C LEU A 67 0.93 -7.81 3.86
N ALA A 68 1.86 -7.87 2.91
CA ALA A 68 2.66 -9.06 2.60
C ALA A 68 4.11 -8.78 2.99
N THR A 69 4.70 -9.70 3.74
CA THR A 69 6.07 -9.59 4.25
C THR A 69 7.11 -9.70 3.13
N PRO A 70 8.36 -9.25 3.34
CA PRO A 70 9.45 -9.48 2.39
C PRO A 70 9.65 -10.95 2.04
N GLY A 71 9.53 -11.87 3.00
CA GLY A 71 9.60 -13.31 2.77
C GLY A 71 8.47 -13.83 1.87
N GLU A 72 7.25 -13.32 2.03
CA GLU A 72 6.14 -13.66 1.14
C GLU A 72 6.33 -13.08 -0.27
N VAL A 73 6.95 -11.89 -0.40
CA VAL A 73 7.33 -11.34 -1.70
C VAL A 73 8.34 -12.23 -2.40
N ASP A 74 9.34 -12.71 -1.69
CA ASP A 74 10.35 -13.63 -2.24
C ASP A 74 9.75 -14.99 -2.63
N ALA A 75 8.82 -15.52 -1.84
CA ALA A 75 8.19 -16.82 -2.10
C ALA A 75 7.15 -16.77 -3.23
N LEU A 76 6.36 -15.69 -3.34
CA LEU A 76 5.20 -15.61 -4.22
C LEU A 76 5.46 -14.80 -5.52
N ASN A 77 6.48 -14.01 -5.58
CA ASN A 77 6.75 -12.83 -6.42
C ASN A 77 5.91 -11.61 -6.04
N ILE A 78 6.34 -10.45 -6.56
CA ILE A 78 5.74 -9.15 -6.20
C ILE A 78 4.28 -9.01 -6.60
N LEU A 79 3.86 -9.58 -7.72
CA LEU A 79 2.47 -9.49 -8.16
C LEU A 79 1.54 -10.25 -7.21
N ARG A 80 1.85 -11.51 -6.93
CA ARG A 80 1.03 -12.36 -6.05
C ARG A 80 1.04 -11.85 -4.60
N ALA A 81 2.18 -11.35 -4.12
CA ALA A 81 2.29 -10.74 -2.79
C ALA A 81 1.45 -9.45 -2.69
N SER A 82 1.41 -8.62 -3.74
CA SER A 82 0.53 -7.44 -3.77
C SER A 82 -0.95 -7.84 -3.70
N LEU A 83 -1.37 -8.81 -4.50
CA LEU A 83 -2.76 -9.30 -4.46
C LEU A 83 -3.12 -9.94 -3.12
N LEU A 84 -2.17 -10.64 -2.47
CA LEU A 84 -2.34 -11.19 -1.12
C LEU A 84 -2.54 -10.07 -0.09
N ALA A 85 -1.72 -9.01 -0.13
CA ALA A 85 -1.87 -7.86 0.75
C ALA A 85 -3.22 -7.17 0.56
N MET A 86 -3.65 -6.96 -0.69
CA MET A 86 -4.97 -6.39 -1.02
C MET A 86 -6.11 -7.26 -0.49
N ARG A 87 -6.05 -8.58 -0.69
CA ARG A 87 -7.04 -9.52 -0.16
C ARG A 87 -7.15 -9.41 1.35
N ARG A 88 -6.03 -9.45 2.05
CA ARG A 88 -5.99 -9.28 3.51
C ARG A 88 -6.55 -7.93 3.98
N ALA A 89 -6.32 -6.86 3.21
CA ALA A 89 -6.89 -5.54 3.52
C ALA A 89 -8.42 -5.53 3.39
N VAL A 90 -8.97 -6.21 2.38
CA VAL A 90 -10.42 -6.40 2.23
C VAL A 90 -10.99 -7.26 3.36
N GLU A 91 -10.31 -8.36 3.72
CA GLU A 91 -10.69 -9.24 4.84
C GLU A 91 -10.63 -8.54 6.21
N ALA A 92 -9.81 -7.50 6.34
CA ALA A 92 -9.68 -6.69 7.56
C ALA A 92 -10.74 -5.59 7.70
N LEU A 93 -11.64 -5.42 6.73
CA LEU A 93 -12.77 -4.48 6.84
C LEU A 93 -13.75 -4.94 7.92
N LEU A 94 -14.08 -4.05 8.87
CA LEU A 94 -15.10 -4.34 9.91
C LEU A 94 -16.52 -4.43 9.33
N LEU A 95 -16.80 -3.75 8.22
CA LEU A 95 -18.00 -3.87 7.42
C LEU A 95 -17.62 -4.56 6.11
N PRO A 96 -18.21 -5.73 5.76
CA PRO A 96 -17.93 -6.41 4.50
C PRO A 96 -18.29 -5.54 3.29
N ALA A 97 -17.37 -5.45 2.33
CA ALA A 97 -17.65 -4.79 1.06
C ALA A 97 -18.54 -5.65 0.16
N ASP A 98 -19.51 -5.04 -0.51
CA ASP A 98 -20.37 -5.67 -1.52
C ASP A 98 -19.84 -5.51 -2.96
N PHE A 99 -18.85 -4.63 -3.16
CA PHE A 99 -18.15 -4.42 -4.43
C PHE A 99 -16.76 -3.84 -4.20
N LEU A 100 -15.79 -4.18 -5.06
CA LEU A 100 -14.42 -3.65 -4.98
C LEU A 100 -14.05 -2.87 -6.23
N PHE A 101 -13.54 -1.65 -6.04
CA PHE A 101 -12.78 -0.90 -7.04
C PHE A 101 -11.31 -1.05 -6.74
N ILE A 102 -10.56 -1.72 -7.62
CA ILE A 102 -9.16 -2.07 -7.40
C ILE A 102 -8.26 -1.21 -8.29
N ASP A 103 -7.25 -0.55 -7.72
CA ASP A 103 -6.24 0.12 -8.56
C ASP A 103 -5.46 -0.91 -9.39
N GLY A 104 -5.18 -0.53 -10.65
CA GLY A 104 -4.44 -1.37 -11.59
C GLY A 104 -5.30 -2.21 -12.51
N ASN A 105 -4.75 -3.36 -12.98
CA ASN A 105 -5.34 -4.20 -14.03
C ASN A 105 -5.50 -5.68 -13.61
N ARG A 106 -5.38 -6.00 -12.33
CA ARG A 106 -5.49 -7.37 -11.81
C ARG A 106 -6.54 -7.46 -10.74
N ARG A 107 -7.38 -8.49 -10.82
CA ARG A 107 -8.39 -8.81 -9.81
C ARG A 107 -7.73 -9.46 -8.58
N ILE A 108 -8.31 -9.20 -7.42
CA ILE A 108 -7.95 -9.88 -6.16
C ILE A 108 -8.59 -11.27 -6.16
N PRO A 109 -7.91 -12.32 -5.69
CA PRO A 109 -8.50 -13.66 -5.56
C PRO A 109 -9.48 -13.72 -4.36
N CYS A 110 -10.70 -13.23 -4.56
CA CYS A 110 -11.83 -13.26 -3.60
C CYS A 110 -13.15 -13.31 -4.37
N ASP A 111 -14.25 -13.67 -3.67
CA ASP A 111 -15.57 -13.85 -4.27
C ASP A 111 -16.37 -12.53 -4.39
N VAL A 112 -15.89 -11.44 -3.80
CA VAL A 112 -16.55 -10.13 -3.87
C VAL A 112 -16.52 -9.64 -5.33
N PRO A 113 -17.66 -9.20 -5.89
CA PRO A 113 -17.71 -8.58 -7.22
C PRO A 113 -16.74 -7.40 -7.32
N GLN A 114 -16.00 -7.30 -8.42
CA GLN A 114 -14.89 -6.35 -8.49
C GLN A 114 -14.63 -5.81 -9.90
N GLU A 115 -14.19 -4.55 -9.96
CA GLU A 115 -13.76 -3.88 -11.18
C GLU A 115 -12.34 -3.33 -10.97
N THR A 116 -11.47 -3.56 -11.95
CA THR A 116 -10.12 -2.98 -11.98
C THR A 116 -10.16 -1.61 -12.66
N VAL A 117 -9.50 -0.62 -12.06
CA VAL A 117 -9.44 0.76 -12.54
C VAL A 117 -7.99 1.18 -12.69
N VAL A 118 -7.50 1.26 -13.93
CA VAL A 118 -6.13 1.73 -14.19
C VAL A 118 -6.02 3.22 -13.83
N GLY A 119 -5.07 3.56 -12.94
CA GLY A 119 -4.93 4.92 -12.39
C GLY A 119 -6.15 5.32 -11.54
N GLY A 120 -6.70 4.36 -10.81
CA GLY A 120 -7.90 4.53 -9.99
C GLY A 120 -7.73 5.55 -8.89
N ASP A 121 -6.52 5.72 -8.36
CA ASP A 121 -6.14 6.73 -7.36
C ASP A 121 -6.37 8.18 -7.85
N GLY A 122 -6.39 8.41 -9.15
CA GLY A 122 -6.75 9.70 -9.76
C GLY A 122 -8.22 9.82 -10.20
N ARG A 123 -9.02 8.76 -10.12
CA ARG A 123 -10.36 8.66 -10.72
C ARG A 123 -11.46 8.24 -9.76
N CYS A 124 -11.11 7.59 -8.66
CA CYS A 124 -12.03 7.06 -7.65
C CYS A 124 -11.56 7.47 -6.25
N VAL A 125 -12.38 8.21 -5.53
CA VAL A 125 -12.00 8.78 -4.22
C VAL A 125 -11.71 7.69 -3.18
N SER A 126 -12.39 6.55 -3.20
CA SER A 126 -12.13 5.45 -2.27
C SER A 126 -10.79 4.74 -2.58
N ILE A 127 -10.40 4.62 -3.86
CA ILE A 127 -9.07 4.14 -4.25
C ILE A 127 -8.00 5.16 -3.82
N ALA A 128 -8.22 6.46 -4.04
CA ALA A 128 -7.30 7.52 -3.60
C ALA A 128 -7.10 7.49 -2.07
N ALA A 129 -8.16 7.30 -1.31
CA ALA A 129 -8.11 7.16 0.14
C ALA A 129 -7.29 5.92 0.55
N ALA A 130 -7.54 4.76 -0.08
CA ALA A 130 -6.78 3.53 0.13
C ALA A 130 -5.29 3.72 -0.19
N SER A 131 -4.96 4.37 -1.31
CA SER A 131 -3.59 4.72 -1.71
C SER A 131 -2.86 5.52 -0.63
N ILE A 132 -3.53 6.54 -0.06
CA ILE A 132 -2.96 7.37 1.02
C ILE A 132 -2.73 6.52 2.27
N LEU A 133 -3.71 5.70 2.70
CA LEU A 133 -3.57 4.86 3.88
C LEU A 133 -2.45 3.84 3.72
N ALA A 134 -2.39 3.13 2.59
CA ALA A 134 -1.33 2.16 2.32
C ALA A 134 0.05 2.83 2.31
N LYS A 135 0.19 3.98 1.65
CA LYS A 135 1.46 4.70 1.54
C LYS A 135 1.95 5.22 2.88
N VAL A 136 1.08 5.87 3.68
CA VAL A 136 1.46 6.39 4.99
C VAL A 136 1.82 5.27 5.95
N SER A 137 1.00 4.22 6.02
CA SER A 137 1.28 3.06 6.87
C SER A 137 2.62 2.42 6.55
N ARG A 138 2.90 2.23 5.25
CA ARG A 138 4.19 1.68 4.82
C ARG A 138 5.37 2.61 5.17
N ASP A 139 5.24 3.90 4.92
CA ASP A 139 6.32 4.86 5.18
C ASP A 139 6.67 4.93 6.67
N ARG A 140 5.67 4.83 7.56
CA ARG A 140 5.86 4.73 9.02
C ARG A 140 6.59 3.44 9.41
N MET A 141 6.21 2.30 8.82
CA MET A 141 6.93 1.03 9.05
C MET A 141 8.40 1.13 8.62
N MET A 142 8.71 1.80 7.52
CA MET A 142 10.09 1.96 7.07
C MET A 142 10.92 2.86 7.99
N VAL A 143 10.31 3.82 8.68
CA VAL A 143 10.97 4.61 9.73
C VAL A 143 11.29 3.74 10.95
N GLU A 144 10.37 2.87 11.37
CA GLU A 144 10.65 1.92 12.46
C GLU A 144 11.74 0.89 12.06
N TYR A 145 11.71 0.39 10.84
CA TYR A 145 12.77 -0.51 10.35
C TYR A 145 14.15 0.17 10.27
N ASP A 146 14.22 1.48 10.04
CA ASP A 146 15.49 2.21 10.09
C ASP A 146 16.12 2.22 11.48
N ARG A 147 15.28 2.22 12.53
CA ARG A 147 15.74 2.11 13.93
C ARG A 147 16.21 0.69 14.28
N ILE A 148 15.49 -0.33 13.78
CA ILE A 148 15.80 -1.75 14.02
C ILE A 148 17.03 -2.20 13.24
N TYR A 149 17.19 -1.70 12.01
CA TYR A 149 18.28 -2.02 11.08
C TYR A 149 19.01 -0.73 10.67
N PRO A 150 19.84 -0.16 11.58
CA PRO A 150 20.51 1.11 11.32
C PRO A 150 21.59 0.97 10.22
N GLY A 151 21.85 2.07 9.54
CA GLY A 151 22.91 2.17 8.54
C GLY A 151 22.50 1.92 7.09
N TYR A 152 21.22 1.54 6.85
CA TYR A 152 20.67 1.41 5.50
C TYR A 152 19.99 2.68 4.98
N GLY A 153 19.62 3.64 5.85
CA GLY A 153 18.96 4.89 5.47
C GLY A 153 17.49 4.72 5.08
N LEU A 154 16.82 3.70 5.64
CA LEU A 154 15.45 3.31 5.27
C LEU A 154 14.40 4.39 5.54
N SER A 155 14.63 5.24 6.53
CA SER A 155 13.75 6.38 6.84
C SER A 155 13.76 7.46 5.76
N GLY A 156 14.85 7.59 5.01
CA GLY A 156 14.97 8.51 3.88
C GLY A 156 14.28 7.98 2.63
N HIS A 157 14.85 6.96 2.03
CA HIS A 157 14.44 6.43 0.72
C HIS A 157 13.35 5.33 0.78
N LYS A 158 12.84 4.97 1.98
CA LYS A 158 11.76 3.99 2.17
C LYS A 158 12.02 2.62 1.51
N GLY A 159 13.29 2.22 1.41
CA GLY A 159 13.72 0.96 0.81
C GLY A 159 13.84 0.97 -0.72
N TYR A 160 13.63 2.09 -1.40
CA TYR A 160 13.82 2.20 -2.86
C TYR A 160 15.30 2.05 -3.25
N PRO A 161 15.59 1.62 -4.50
CA PRO A 161 16.95 1.34 -4.97
C PRO A 161 17.73 2.63 -5.28
N THR A 162 17.91 3.49 -4.29
CA THR A 162 18.78 4.66 -4.39
C THR A 162 20.25 4.23 -4.35
N ARG A 163 21.16 5.08 -4.83
CA ARG A 163 22.59 4.83 -4.74
C ARG A 163 23.03 4.56 -3.30
N GLU A 164 22.56 5.37 -2.36
CA GLU A 164 22.83 5.23 -0.92
C GLU A 164 22.38 3.85 -0.40
N HIS A 165 21.16 3.40 -0.75
CA HIS A 165 20.66 2.10 -0.33
C HIS A 165 21.48 0.94 -0.89
N LEU A 166 21.83 0.99 -2.17
CA LEU A 166 22.66 -0.03 -2.81
C LEU A 166 24.09 -0.09 -2.22
N GLU A 167 24.68 1.06 -1.90
CA GLU A 167 25.99 1.15 -1.22
C GLU A 167 25.90 0.58 0.21
N ALA A 168 24.80 0.86 0.94
CA ALA A 168 24.57 0.28 2.26
C ALA A 168 24.43 -1.25 2.21
N ILE A 169 23.69 -1.79 1.24
CA ILE A 169 23.55 -3.25 1.04
C ILE A 169 24.92 -3.89 0.74
N ARG A 170 25.75 -3.28 -0.11
CA ARG A 170 27.10 -3.82 -0.41
C ARG A 170 27.99 -3.84 0.81
N ARG A 171 27.90 -2.83 1.67
CA ARG A 171 28.74 -2.67 2.87
C ARG A 171 28.28 -3.59 4.02
N LEU A 172 26.97 -3.68 4.26
CA LEU A 172 26.39 -4.34 5.44
C LEU A 172 25.80 -5.71 5.15
N GLY A 173 25.67 -6.07 3.87
CA GLY A 173 24.86 -7.20 3.44
C GLY A 173 23.36 -6.90 3.51
N PRO A 174 22.49 -7.79 3.02
CA PRO A 174 21.05 -7.62 3.12
C PRO A 174 20.55 -7.98 4.53
N SER A 175 19.75 -7.10 5.16
CA SER A 175 19.06 -7.37 6.41
C SER A 175 17.85 -8.32 6.20
N PRO A 176 17.20 -8.82 7.29
CA PRO A 176 16.03 -9.72 7.19
C PRO A 176 14.83 -9.14 6.44
N ILE A 177 14.74 -7.82 6.31
CA ILE A 177 13.63 -7.17 5.60
C ILE A 177 13.92 -6.90 4.12
N HIS A 178 15.11 -7.26 3.61
CA HIS A 178 15.42 -7.13 2.18
C HIS A 178 14.82 -8.29 1.38
N ARG A 179 14.34 -7.97 0.19
CA ARG A 179 13.73 -8.91 -0.76
C ARG A 179 14.83 -9.56 -1.59
N ARG A 180 15.22 -10.75 -1.21
CA ARG A 180 16.41 -11.44 -1.78
C ARG A 180 16.28 -11.79 -3.26
N THR A 181 15.05 -11.89 -3.77
CA THR A 181 14.77 -12.14 -5.19
C THR A 181 14.85 -10.87 -6.07
N PHE A 182 14.96 -9.68 -5.44
CA PHE A 182 15.05 -8.43 -6.19
C PHE A 182 16.48 -8.16 -6.64
N ARG A 183 16.62 -7.74 -7.89
CA ARG A 183 17.91 -7.37 -8.46
C ARG A 183 18.59 -6.26 -7.65
N GLY A 184 19.84 -6.48 -7.23
CA GLY A 184 20.65 -5.54 -6.45
C GLY A 184 20.61 -5.76 -4.94
N VAL A 185 19.91 -6.79 -4.45
CA VAL A 185 19.92 -7.20 -3.03
C VAL A 185 20.94 -8.32 -2.80
N VAL A 186 21.02 -9.29 -3.70
CA VAL A 186 22.06 -10.33 -3.66
C VAL A 186 23.18 -9.89 -4.61
N VAL A 187 24.38 -9.81 -4.08
CA VAL A 187 25.61 -9.51 -4.83
C VAL A 187 26.22 -10.82 -5.34
#